data_ace832282f5a44a0833d9cb92e96b26f
#
_entry.id   ace832282f5a44a0833d9cb92e96b26f
#
_cell.length_a   1.000
_cell.length_b   1.000
_cell.length_c   1.000
_cell.angle_alpha   90.00
_cell.angle_beta   90.00
_cell.angle_gamma   90.00
#
_symmetry.space_group_name_H-M   'P 1'
#
loop_
_entity.id
_entity.type
_entity.pdbx_description
1 polymer ?
#
loop_
_entity_poly.entity_id
_entity_poly.type
_entity_poly.pdbx_seq_one_letter_code
_entity_poly.pdbx_strand_id
1 'polypeptide(L)'
;MLRIVLLSLLTLPLLAQDRVGTIQVRVATDHADWRYDLGQPVRFRITAVQDGQPLDGVKVTYRIGPEMMPPKIEQTATLTAAGLTVEGGTLNEPGFLRCIATVERNGKTYRALSTAAFEPEALKPTQQDPPDFEQFWAAGKAALAKLPVDAKVTPLPEYGNASVDCYHVNLQNVGVGNVPSRFYGVLCEPKAPGKYPALLSVPGAGVRPYRGMATIAARGVITLQVGIHGIPVTMDPSVYDSLGAGALSGYNAFGLDSRDRYYFRRVYLGCVRANDFLTSHPKWDGTNLAVTGGSQGGALSIVTAALDPRVKGLAAYYPALADVTGYLQNRAGGWPHMFRATEGPLAHRSTEKIETSRYYDVVNFARRVTVPGLYTWGFNDETCPPTSMYSAYNVIPGRKKPVLALETGHNNIPEQVAEVDAWLLQFLKVGPAN
;
A
#
# COMPACT_ATOMS: atom_id res chain seq x y z
N MET A 1 55.90 54.21 -33.63
CA MET A 1 55.96 52.74 -33.57
C MET A 1 54.67 52.21 -32.96
N LEU A 2 53.75 51.75 -33.81
CA LEU A 2 52.44 51.25 -33.41
C LEU A 2 52.54 49.72 -33.26
N ARG A 3 52.36 49.15 -32.05
CA ARG A 3 52.35 47.71 -31.83
C ARG A 3 50.91 47.21 -31.98
N ILE A 4 50.69 46.43 -33.04
CA ILE A 4 49.44 45.69 -33.28
C ILE A 4 49.53 44.41 -32.43
N VAL A 5 48.61 44.25 -31.46
CA VAL A 5 48.40 43.00 -30.72
C VAL A 5 47.37 42.21 -31.43
N LEU A 6 47.78 41.10 -32.05
CA LEU A 6 46.87 40.11 -32.64
C LEU A 6 46.24 39.27 -31.53
N LEU A 7 44.93 39.42 -31.33
CA LEU A 7 44.13 38.57 -30.45
C LEU A 7 43.70 37.34 -31.24
N SER A 8 44.30 36.16 -30.99
CA SER A 8 43.89 34.91 -31.56
C SER A 8 42.66 34.42 -30.79
N LEU A 9 41.45 34.45 -31.44
CA LEU A 9 40.29 33.76 -30.94
C LEU A 9 40.48 32.23 -31.06
N LEU A 10 40.71 31.57 -29.95
CA LEU A 10 40.57 30.12 -29.85
C LEU A 10 39.09 29.78 -29.87
N THR A 11 38.58 29.29 -31.00
CA THR A 11 37.27 28.63 -31.08
C THR A 11 37.40 27.23 -30.46
N LEU A 12 36.96 27.07 -29.21
CA LEU A 12 36.71 25.75 -28.61
C LEU A 12 35.54 25.12 -29.36
N PRO A 13 35.66 23.88 -29.88
CA PRO A 13 34.50 23.16 -30.39
C PRO A 13 33.55 22.93 -29.23
N LEU A 14 32.32 23.46 -29.31
CA LEU A 14 31.22 23.01 -28.49
C LEU A 14 31.00 21.50 -28.79
N LEU A 15 31.50 20.65 -27.94
CA LEU A 15 31.06 19.25 -27.89
C LEU A 15 29.60 19.29 -27.59
N ALA A 16 28.76 19.11 -28.61
CA ALA A 16 27.34 18.83 -28.42
C ALA A 16 27.26 17.60 -27.52
N GLN A 17 26.85 17.79 -26.28
CA GLN A 17 26.46 16.68 -25.43
C GLN A 17 25.33 15.99 -26.17
N ASP A 18 25.53 14.77 -26.63
CA ASP A 18 24.48 13.89 -27.12
C ASP A 18 23.43 13.78 -26.02
N ARG A 19 22.34 14.49 -26.16
CA ARG A 19 21.15 14.27 -25.32
C ARG A 19 20.65 12.89 -25.68
N VAL A 20 20.99 11.90 -24.87
CA VAL A 20 20.41 10.57 -24.97
C VAL A 20 18.93 10.72 -24.63
N GLY A 21 18.10 10.77 -25.66
CA GLY A 21 16.65 10.90 -25.49
C GLY A 21 16.10 9.77 -24.64
N THR A 22 15.10 10.10 -23.80
CA THR A 22 14.44 9.12 -22.94
C THR A 22 13.62 8.15 -23.77
N ILE A 23 13.88 6.86 -23.64
CA ILE A 23 13.06 5.81 -24.24
C ILE A 23 11.86 5.54 -23.33
N GLN A 24 10.66 5.49 -23.91
CA GLN A 24 9.45 5.08 -23.25
C GLN A 24 8.93 3.81 -23.91
N VAL A 25 8.91 2.71 -23.16
CA VAL A 25 8.27 1.46 -23.55
C VAL A 25 6.84 1.49 -23.05
N ARG A 26 5.88 0.98 -23.83
CA ARG A 26 4.49 0.80 -23.43
C ARG A 26 4.02 -0.60 -23.77
N VAL A 27 3.21 -1.16 -22.91
CA VAL A 27 2.46 -2.39 -23.13
C VAL A 27 0.99 -2.07 -22.91
N ALA A 28 0.13 -2.46 -23.82
CA ALA A 28 -1.32 -2.30 -23.69
C ALA A 28 -2.02 -3.60 -24.03
N THR A 29 -3.14 -3.87 -23.38
CA THR A 29 -4.07 -4.94 -23.76
C THR A 29 -4.91 -4.50 -24.95
N ASP A 30 -5.52 -5.44 -25.67
CA ASP A 30 -6.44 -5.16 -26.77
C ASP A 30 -7.85 -4.74 -26.29
N HIS A 31 -8.17 -4.91 -25.01
CA HIS A 31 -9.37 -4.36 -24.37
C HIS A 31 -9.04 -3.10 -23.56
N ALA A 32 -9.83 -2.04 -23.75
CA ALA A 32 -9.61 -0.74 -23.10
C ALA A 32 -9.85 -0.79 -21.57
N ASP A 33 -10.71 -1.67 -21.11
CA ASP A 33 -11.02 -1.88 -19.69
C ASP A 33 -10.14 -2.97 -19.04
N TRP A 34 -9.23 -3.59 -19.83
CA TRP A 34 -8.31 -4.66 -19.43
C TRP A 34 -9.01 -5.93 -18.91
N ARG A 35 -10.29 -6.14 -19.22
CA ARG A 35 -11.12 -7.24 -18.73
C ARG A 35 -11.41 -8.25 -19.79
N TYR A 36 -11.45 -9.53 -19.39
CA TYR A 36 -11.63 -10.68 -20.26
C TYR A 36 -12.50 -11.72 -19.56
N ASP A 37 -13.30 -12.44 -20.35
CA ASP A 37 -13.99 -13.64 -19.91
C ASP A 37 -13.00 -14.81 -19.81
N LEU A 38 -13.31 -15.81 -18.98
CA LEU A 38 -12.51 -17.03 -18.92
C LEU A 38 -12.48 -17.74 -20.29
N GLY A 39 -11.29 -18.18 -20.69
CA GLY A 39 -11.06 -18.77 -22.00
C GLY A 39 -10.89 -17.78 -23.15
N GLN A 40 -11.21 -16.50 -22.96
CA GLN A 40 -11.00 -15.48 -23.98
C GLN A 40 -9.50 -15.20 -24.16
N PRO A 41 -8.97 -15.16 -25.42
CA PRO A 41 -7.57 -14.83 -25.64
C PRO A 41 -7.31 -13.33 -25.44
N VAL A 42 -6.19 -12.99 -24.80
CA VAL A 42 -5.68 -11.61 -24.71
C VAL A 42 -4.54 -11.39 -25.69
N ARG A 43 -4.49 -10.21 -26.30
CA ARG A 43 -3.34 -9.72 -27.05
C ARG A 43 -2.71 -8.53 -26.36
N PHE A 44 -1.38 -8.50 -26.35
CA PHE A 44 -0.64 -7.35 -25.85
C PHE A 44 0.07 -6.64 -27.01
N ARG A 45 -0.11 -5.32 -27.07
CA ARG A 45 0.61 -4.46 -27.99
C ARG A 45 1.79 -3.79 -27.28
N ILE A 46 2.99 -4.02 -27.77
CA ILE A 46 4.23 -3.43 -27.26
C ILE A 46 4.68 -2.34 -28.21
N THR A 47 4.96 -1.15 -27.69
CA THR A 47 5.52 -0.03 -28.43
C THR A 47 6.66 0.59 -27.67
N ALA A 48 7.60 1.21 -28.39
CA ALA A 48 8.64 2.01 -27.79
C ALA A 48 8.86 3.29 -28.60
N VAL A 49 9.06 4.40 -27.91
CA VAL A 49 9.35 5.69 -28.52
C VAL A 49 10.62 6.28 -27.90
N GLN A 50 11.36 7.04 -28.70
CA GLN A 50 12.48 7.85 -28.22
C GLN A 50 12.24 9.28 -28.71
N ASP A 51 12.19 10.26 -27.80
CA ASP A 51 11.91 11.67 -28.11
C ASP A 51 10.62 11.86 -28.93
N GLY A 52 9.59 11.06 -28.63
CA GLY A 52 8.30 11.09 -29.30
C GLY A 52 8.26 10.38 -30.66
N GLN A 53 9.38 9.85 -31.15
CA GLN A 53 9.45 9.09 -32.41
C GLN A 53 9.43 7.59 -32.16
N PRO A 54 8.63 6.81 -32.89
CA PRO A 54 8.63 5.35 -32.77
C PRO A 54 10.01 4.76 -33.02
N LEU A 55 10.41 3.81 -32.19
CA LEU A 55 11.62 3.04 -32.40
C LEU A 55 11.35 1.90 -33.39
N ASP A 56 12.27 1.73 -34.33
CA ASP A 56 12.26 0.68 -35.34
C ASP A 56 13.55 -0.16 -35.27
N GLY A 57 13.44 -1.46 -35.56
CA GLY A 57 14.57 -2.37 -35.60
C GLY A 57 15.20 -2.70 -34.24
N VAL A 58 14.59 -2.29 -33.10
CA VAL A 58 15.14 -2.58 -31.77
C VAL A 58 14.63 -3.93 -31.25
N LYS A 59 15.50 -4.65 -30.52
CA LYS A 59 15.09 -5.89 -29.84
C LYS A 59 14.27 -5.58 -28.60
N VAL A 60 13.17 -6.28 -28.45
CA VAL A 60 12.34 -6.31 -27.24
C VAL A 60 12.25 -7.73 -26.70
N THR A 61 12.56 -7.91 -25.43
CA THR A 61 12.27 -9.17 -24.73
C THR A 61 10.97 -9.01 -23.99
N TYR A 62 10.04 -9.95 -24.17
CA TYR A 62 8.76 -9.94 -23.46
C TYR A 62 8.52 -11.26 -22.74
N ARG A 63 7.87 -11.15 -21.58
CA ARG A 63 7.49 -12.25 -20.71
C ARG A 63 6.00 -12.18 -20.42
N ILE A 64 5.28 -13.30 -20.61
CA ILE A 64 3.86 -13.37 -20.34
C ILE A 64 3.55 -14.58 -19.46
N GLY A 65 2.74 -14.35 -18.42
CA GLY A 65 2.33 -15.40 -17.49
C GLY A 65 1.39 -14.86 -16.41
N PRO A 66 0.92 -15.72 -15.50
CA PRO A 66 0.17 -15.26 -14.35
C PRO A 66 1.00 -14.24 -13.56
N GLU A 67 0.35 -13.19 -13.06
CA GLU A 67 1.06 -12.11 -12.37
C GLU A 67 1.90 -12.65 -11.21
N MET A 68 3.10 -12.08 -11.02
CA MET A 68 4.05 -12.44 -9.95
C MET A 68 4.49 -13.92 -9.92
N MET A 69 4.11 -14.72 -10.92
CA MET A 69 4.50 -16.11 -11.09
C MET A 69 5.54 -16.24 -12.22
N PRO A 70 6.23 -17.39 -12.34
CA PRO A 70 7.09 -17.65 -13.48
C PRO A 70 6.35 -17.47 -14.81
N PRO A 71 6.97 -16.82 -15.80
CA PRO A 71 6.35 -16.62 -17.10
C PRO A 71 6.13 -17.96 -17.83
N LYS A 72 5.03 -18.05 -18.58
CA LYS A 72 4.75 -19.17 -19.49
C LYS A 72 5.36 -18.94 -20.88
N ILE A 73 5.53 -17.67 -21.25
CA ILE A 73 6.14 -17.25 -22.51
C ILE A 73 7.28 -16.30 -22.19
N GLU A 74 8.45 -16.55 -22.75
CA GLU A 74 9.58 -15.63 -22.73
C GLU A 74 10.23 -15.65 -24.14
N GLN A 75 10.19 -14.50 -24.82
CA GLN A 75 10.65 -14.39 -26.19
C GLN A 75 11.32 -13.03 -26.43
N THR A 76 12.21 -13.03 -27.41
CA THR A 76 12.82 -11.80 -27.95
C THR A 76 12.40 -11.65 -29.41
N ALA A 77 11.90 -10.47 -29.77
CA ALA A 77 11.49 -10.12 -31.11
C ALA A 77 12.03 -8.75 -31.52
N THR A 78 11.91 -8.44 -32.80
CA THR A 78 12.27 -7.10 -33.31
C THR A 78 11.03 -6.22 -33.31
N LEU A 79 11.11 -5.09 -32.62
CA LEU A 79 10.05 -4.07 -32.58
C LEU A 79 10.12 -3.26 -33.89
N THR A 80 8.98 -3.07 -34.53
CA THR A 80 8.84 -2.19 -35.67
C THR A 80 8.29 -0.81 -35.24
N ALA A 81 8.38 0.18 -36.10
CA ALA A 81 7.77 1.50 -35.86
C ALA A 81 6.25 1.41 -35.58
N ALA A 82 5.55 0.40 -36.14
CA ALA A 82 4.15 0.13 -35.85
C ALA A 82 3.90 -0.56 -34.51
N GLY A 83 4.95 -0.98 -33.81
CA GLY A 83 4.90 -1.80 -32.61
C GLY A 83 4.93 -3.30 -32.90
N LEU A 84 4.72 -4.09 -31.85
CA LEU A 84 4.65 -5.55 -31.87
C LEU A 84 3.38 -5.99 -31.14
N THR A 85 2.54 -6.78 -31.79
CA THR A 85 1.41 -7.44 -31.12
C THR A 85 1.78 -8.89 -30.86
N VAL A 86 1.56 -9.35 -29.61
CA VAL A 86 1.87 -10.70 -29.16
C VAL A 86 0.65 -11.36 -28.55
N GLU A 87 0.49 -12.65 -28.83
CA GLU A 87 -0.58 -13.45 -28.22
C GLU A 87 -0.23 -13.72 -26.75
N GLY A 88 -1.11 -13.34 -25.84
CA GLY A 88 -0.93 -13.52 -24.40
C GLY A 88 -1.45 -14.84 -23.87
N GLY A 89 -2.28 -15.51 -24.63
CA GLY A 89 -3.01 -16.70 -24.17
C GLY A 89 -4.27 -16.33 -23.42
N THR A 90 -4.68 -17.21 -22.51
CA THR A 90 -5.92 -17.07 -21.71
C THR A 90 -5.75 -17.63 -20.31
N LEU A 91 -6.72 -17.36 -19.42
CA LEU A 91 -6.93 -18.08 -18.16
C LEU A 91 -8.28 -18.79 -18.18
N ASN A 92 -8.32 -20.00 -17.58
CA ASN A 92 -9.53 -20.79 -17.40
C ASN A 92 -10.10 -20.69 -15.97
N GLU A 93 -9.42 -19.92 -15.11
CA GLU A 93 -9.81 -19.62 -13.75
C GLU A 93 -9.66 -18.12 -13.49
N PRO A 94 -10.46 -17.53 -12.59
CA PRO A 94 -10.36 -16.11 -12.26
C PRO A 94 -8.94 -15.72 -11.80
N GLY A 95 -8.42 -14.63 -12.37
CA GLY A 95 -7.05 -14.21 -12.07
C GLY A 95 -6.52 -13.15 -13.01
N PHE A 96 -5.21 -12.99 -13.03
CA PHE A 96 -4.53 -11.94 -13.78
C PHE A 96 -3.37 -12.49 -14.61
N LEU A 97 -3.31 -12.08 -15.87
CA LEU A 97 -2.24 -12.43 -16.82
C LEU A 97 -1.45 -11.15 -17.15
N ARG A 98 -0.15 -11.20 -16.98
CA ARG A 98 0.74 -10.04 -17.10
C ARG A 98 1.72 -10.21 -18.25
N CYS A 99 1.84 -9.17 -19.09
CA CYS A 99 2.92 -9.02 -20.05
C CYS A 99 3.92 -7.98 -19.54
N ILE A 100 5.18 -8.35 -19.48
CA ILE A 100 6.32 -7.47 -19.16
C ILE A 100 7.19 -7.37 -20.41
N ALA A 101 7.45 -6.15 -20.89
CA ALA A 101 8.32 -5.90 -22.02
C ALA A 101 9.56 -5.10 -21.59
N THR A 102 10.73 -5.48 -22.11
CA THR A 102 12.02 -4.89 -21.79
C THR A 102 12.77 -4.58 -23.07
N VAL A 103 13.25 -3.35 -23.20
CA VAL A 103 14.14 -2.89 -24.27
C VAL A 103 15.48 -2.49 -23.66
N GLU A 104 16.56 -3.04 -24.16
CA GLU A 104 17.92 -2.63 -23.78
C GLU A 104 18.52 -1.74 -24.85
N ARG A 105 19.02 -0.57 -24.47
CA ARG A 105 19.69 0.36 -25.37
C ARG A 105 20.71 1.22 -24.61
N ASN A 106 21.92 1.32 -25.17
CA ASN A 106 23.01 2.12 -24.59
C ASN A 106 23.32 1.75 -23.12
N GLY A 107 23.33 0.45 -22.80
CA GLY A 107 23.59 -0.06 -21.45
C GLY A 107 22.48 0.25 -20.41
N LYS A 108 21.33 0.74 -20.85
CA LYS A 108 20.17 0.98 -19.99
C LYS A 108 19.01 0.05 -20.35
N THR A 109 18.26 -0.34 -19.33
CA THR A 109 17.07 -1.18 -19.45
C THR A 109 15.82 -0.32 -19.28
N TYR A 110 14.92 -0.40 -20.25
CA TYR A 110 13.61 0.27 -20.23
C TYR A 110 12.53 -0.80 -20.16
N ARG A 111 11.62 -0.68 -19.19
CA ARG A 111 10.63 -1.70 -18.87
C ARG A 111 9.24 -1.11 -18.82
N ALA A 112 8.25 -1.86 -19.31
CA ALA A 112 6.83 -1.59 -19.12
C ALA A 112 6.10 -2.91 -18.90
N LEU A 113 4.89 -2.81 -18.36
CA LEU A 113 4.02 -3.96 -18.17
C LEU A 113 2.54 -3.59 -18.32
N SER A 114 1.72 -4.59 -18.62
CA SER A 114 0.26 -4.49 -18.59
C SER A 114 -0.33 -5.81 -18.11
N THR A 115 -1.45 -5.73 -17.38
CA THR A 115 -2.04 -6.87 -16.70
C THR A 115 -3.51 -7.04 -17.07
N ALA A 116 -3.85 -8.11 -17.78
CA ALA A 116 -5.21 -8.47 -18.14
C ALA A 116 -5.91 -9.17 -16.97
N ALA A 117 -7.14 -8.78 -16.69
CA ALA A 117 -7.98 -9.31 -15.62
C ALA A 117 -9.01 -10.27 -16.18
N PHE A 118 -9.05 -11.50 -15.69
CA PHE A 118 -10.01 -12.54 -16.06
C PHE A 118 -11.01 -12.75 -14.92
N GLU A 119 -12.24 -12.30 -15.08
CA GLU A 119 -13.31 -12.38 -14.08
C GLU A 119 -12.85 -12.10 -12.64
N PRO A 120 -12.17 -10.99 -12.35
CA PRO A 120 -11.53 -10.75 -11.05
C PRO A 120 -12.52 -10.72 -9.89
N GLU A 121 -13.78 -10.38 -10.13
CA GLU A 121 -14.85 -10.39 -9.11
C GLU A 121 -15.23 -11.81 -8.67
N ALA A 122 -14.97 -12.84 -9.48
CA ALA A 122 -15.20 -14.24 -9.15
C ALA A 122 -14.02 -14.88 -8.39
N LEU A 123 -12.89 -14.16 -8.26
CA LEU A 123 -11.70 -14.65 -7.59
C LEU A 123 -11.97 -14.91 -6.10
N LYS A 124 -11.64 -16.12 -5.64
CA LYS A 124 -11.78 -16.54 -4.25
C LYS A 124 -10.42 -16.57 -3.55
N PRO A 125 -10.32 -16.16 -2.28
CA PRO A 125 -9.06 -16.23 -1.54
C PRO A 125 -8.62 -17.69 -1.28
N THR A 126 -7.31 -17.87 -1.14
CA THR A 126 -6.73 -19.14 -0.67
C THR A 126 -6.72 -19.22 0.86
N GLN A 127 -6.71 -18.06 1.51
CA GLN A 127 -6.66 -17.96 2.96
C GLN A 127 -7.99 -18.36 3.61
N GLN A 128 -7.91 -19.13 4.69
CA GLN A 128 -9.05 -19.61 5.44
C GLN A 128 -8.98 -19.18 6.90
N ASP A 129 -10.14 -18.96 7.51
CA ASP A 129 -10.26 -18.67 8.93
C ASP A 129 -9.77 -19.85 9.79
N PRO A 130 -8.93 -19.63 10.81
CA PRO A 130 -8.76 -20.61 11.86
C PRO A 130 -10.04 -20.70 12.72
N PRO A 131 -10.37 -21.88 13.26
CA PRO A 131 -11.64 -22.09 13.99
C PRO A 131 -11.81 -21.19 15.21
N ASP A 132 -10.72 -20.77 15.85
CA ASP A 132 -10.70 -19.93 17.05
C ASP A 132 -10.32 -18.45 16.77
N PHE A 133 -10.45 -18.00 15.53
CA PHE A 133 -10.09 -16.62 15.13
C PHE A 133 -10.73 -15.55 16.00
N GLU A 134 -12.06 -15.66 16.24
CA GLU A 134 -12.81 -14.70 17.07
C GLU A 134 -12.33 -14.72 18.52
N GLN A 135 -12.13 -15.91 19.07
CA GLN A 135 -11.66 -16.06 20.47
C GLN A 135 -10.25 -15.49 20.64
N PHE A 136 -9.37 -15.73 19.68
CA PHE A 136 -8.01 -15.19 19.68
C PHE A 136 -7.99 -13.65 19.74
N TRP A 137 -8.76 -13.01 18.88
CA TRP A 137 -8.80 -11.54 18.84
C TRP A 137 -9.61 -10.94 20.00
N ALA A 138 -10.65 -11.62 20.46
CA ALA A 138 -11.37 -11.23 21.68
C ALA A 138 -10.46 -11.26 22.90
N ALA A 139 -9.65 -12.32 23.07
CA ALA A 139 -8.66 -12.43 24.14
C ALA A 139 -7.59 -11.32 24.04
N GLY A 140 -7.14 -10.99 22.83
CA GLY A 140 -6.20 -9.88 22.59
C GLY A 140 -6.78 -8.53 23.02
N LYS A 141 -8.01 -8.24 22.62
CA LYS A 141 -8.74 -7.01 23.04
C LYS A 141 -9.00 -6.97 24.55
N ALA A 142 -9.32 -8.10 25.16
CA ALA A 142 -9.51 -8.19 26.62
C ALA A 142 -8.19 -7.94 27.38
N ALA A 143 -7.06 -8.42 26.87
CA ALA A 143 -5.75 -8.12 27.43
C ALA A 143 -5.42 -6.62 27.31
N LEU A 144 -5.71 -6.01 26.15
CA LEU A 144 -5.55 -4.58 25.95
C LEU A 144 -6.41 -3.74 26.91
N ALA A 145 -7.67 -4.11 27.10
CA ALA A 145 -8.61 -3.39 27.95
C ALA A 145 -8.19 -3.37 29.44
N LYS A 146 -7.39 -4.34 29.90
CA LYS A 146 -6.85 -4.36 31.27
C LYS A 146 -5.75 -3.32 31.50
N LEU A 147 -5.15 -2.80 30.44
CA LEU A 147 -4.11 -1.78 30.53
C LEU A 147 -4.77 -0.39 30.40
N PRO A 148 -4.44 0.56 31.28
CA PRO A 148 -4.88 1.95 31.08
C PRO A 148 -4.30 2.51 29.78
N VAL A 149 -4.96 3.48 29.17
CA VAL A 149 -4.44 4.17 27.99
C VAL A 149 -3.10 4.88 28.30
N ASP A 150 -2.94 5.36 29.52
CA ASP A 150 -1.73 6.09 30.02
C ASP A 150 -1.16 7.01 28.95
N ALA A 151 -2.00 7.89 28.42
CA ALA A 151 -1.65 8.80 27.36
C ALA A 151 -0.69 9.89 27.87
N LYS A 152 0.46 10.03 27.20
CA LYS A 152 1.38 11.16 27.39
C LYS A 152 1.30 12.00 26.13
N VAL A 153 0.88 13.26 26.29
CA VAL A 153 0.62 14.19 25.19
C VAL A 153 1.56 15.38 25.36
N THR A 154 2.42 15.62 24.37
CA THR A 154 3.42 16.69 24.36
C THR A 154 3.14 17.61 23.17
N PRO A 155 3.01 18.94 23.36
CA PRO A 155 2.79 19.87 22.26
C PRO A 155 3.89 19.84 21.20
N LEU A 156 3.48 19.98 19.93
CA LEU A 156 4.34 20.11 18.76
C LEU A 156 3.92 21.36 17.98
N PRO A 157 4.23 22.57 18.48
CA PRO A 157 3.76 23.81 17.86
C PRO A 157 4.25 23.98 16.42
N GLU A 158 5.41 23.44 16.08
CA GLU A 158 6.01 23.48 14.73
C GLU A 158 5.28 22.58 13.72
N TYR A 159 4.40 21.67 14.16
CA TYR A 159 3.58 20.81 13.31
C TYR A 159 2.15 21.36 13.11
N GLY A 160 1.76 22.29 13.96
CA GLY A 160 0.49 23.00 13.89
C GLY A 160 0.51 24.19 12.93
N ASN A 161 -0.58 24.95 12.93
CA ASN A 161 -0.74 26.19 12.18
C ASN A 161 -1.69 27.16 12.91
N ALA A 162 -2.16 28.22 12.23
CA ALA A 162 -3.05 29.21 12.84
C ALA A 162 -4.37 28.61 13.39
N SER A 163 -4.89 27.53 12.76
CA SER A 163 -6.18 26.90 13.11
C SER A 163 -6.07 25.51 13.74
N VAL A 164 -4.86 24.94 13.84
CA VAL A 164 -4.63 23.56 14.27
C VAL A 164 -3.53 23.49 15.31
N ASP A 165 -3.77 22.75 16.39
CA ASP A 165 -2.74 22.30 17.33
C ASP A 165 -2.35 20.86 17.01
N CYS A 166 -1.05 20.56 17.13
CA CYS A 166 -0.53 19.19 16.99
C CYS A 166 0.24 18.79 18.26
N TYR A 167 0.23 17.46 18.53
CA TYR A 167 0.83 16.89 19.73
C TYR A 167 1.48 15.55 19.41
N HIS A 168 2.65 15.29 19.99
CA HIS A 168 3.21 13.95 20.08
C HIS A 168 2.43 13.14 21.13
N VAL A 169 1.94 11.99 20.73
CA VAL A 169 1.13 11.10 21.58
C VAL A 169 1.89 9.81 21.82
N ASN A 170 1.90 9.36 23.09
CA ASN A 170 2.50 8.14 23.54
C ASN A 170 1.48 7.38 24.41
N LEU A 171 0.97 6.26 23.91
CA LEU A 171 -0.09 5.46 24.52
C LEU A 171 0.48 4.15 25.06
N GLN A 172 -0.06 3.65 26.18
CA GLN A 172 0.24 2.31 26.63
C GLN A 172 -0.51 1.29 25.80
N ASN A 173 0.20 0.28 25.32
CA ASN A 173 -0.30 -0.80 24.48
C ASN A 173 0.14 -2.16 25.03
N VAL A 174 -0.47 -3.22 24.53
CA VAL A 174 -0.05 -4.59 24.81
C VAL A 174 1.11 -4.99 23.89
N GLY A 175 2.14 -5.59 24.45
CA GLY A 175 3.30 -6.13 23.72
C GLY A 175 3.30 -7.65 23.66
N VAL A 176 4.44 -8.21 23.31
CA VAL A 176 4.66 -9.67 23.27
C VAL A 176 4.47 -10.26 24.68
N GLY A 177 3.76 -11.41 24.77
CA GLY A 177 3.48 -12.04 26.06
C GLY A 177 2.52 -11.22 26.95
N ASN A 178 1.75 -10.30 26.37
CA ASN A 178 0.85 -9.39 27.06
C ASN A 178 1.53 -8.42 28.06
N VAL A 179 2.84 -8.25 27.97
CA VAL A 179 3.54 -7.21 28.76
C VAL A 179 3.22 -5.82 28.19
N PRO A 180 3.24 -4.76 29.03
CA PRO A 180 3.04 -3.40 28.55
C PRO A 180 4.09 -3.00 27.51
N SER A 181 3.65 -2.33 26.46
CA SER A 181 4.49 -1.69 25.44
C SER A 181 3.97 -0.27 25.13
N ARG A 182 4.61 0.44 24.23
CA ARG A 182 4.16 1.79 23.86
C ARG A 182 3.75 1.83 22.39
N PHE A 183 2.83 2.76 22.08
CA PHE A 183 2.33 3.05 20.75
C PHE A 183 2.31 4.55 20.55
N TYR A 184 2.89 5.05 19.47
CA TYR A 184 3.16 6.48 19.30
C TYR A 184 2.45 7.03 18.07
N GLY A 185 2.17 8.35 18.10
CA GLY A 185 1.58 9.05 16.97
C GLY A 185 1.69 10.55 17.08
N VAL A 186 1.16 11.25 16.09
CA VAL A 186 0.92 12.68 16.08
C VAL A 186 -0.58 12.93 15.99
N LEU A 187 -1.13 13.53 17.05
CA LEU A 187 -2.49 14.05 17.07
C LEU A 187 -2.47 15.46 16.47
N CYS A 188 -3.40 15.77 15.57
CA CYS A 188 -3.68 17.16 15.18
C CYS A 188 -5.20 17.42 15.31
N GLU A 189 -5.55 18.56 15.91
CA GLU A 189 -6.93 18.94 16.20
C GLU A 189 -7.23 20.40 15.88
N PRO A 190 -8.48 20.75 15.54
CA PRO A 190 -8.88 22.14 15.41
C PRO A 190 -8.71 22.90 16.73
N LYS A 191 -8.16 24.14 16.68
CA LYS A 191 -8.07 25.04 17.85
C LYS A 191 -9.43 25.50 18.30
N ALA A 192 -10.33 25.77 17.36
CA ALA A 192 -11.67 26.23 17.66
C ALA A 192 -12.40 25.29 18.62
N PRO A 193 -13.19 25.82 19.57
CA PRO A 193 -14.05 24.99 20.40
C PRO A 193 -15.14 24.30 19.55
N GLY A 194 -15.49 23.07 19.92
CA GLY A 194 -16.50 22.31 19.17
C GLY A 194 -16.37 20.82 19.34
N LYS A 195 -17.24 20.09 18.63
CA LYS A 195 -17.20 18.65 18.49
C LYS A 195 -16.89 18.28 17.06
N TYR A 196 -15.97 17.36 16.87
CA TYR A 196 -15.41 17.03 15.58
C TYR A 196 -15.38 15.51 15.34
N PRO A 197 -15.57 15.05 14.11
CA PRO A 197 -15.30 13.66 13.74
C PRO A 197 -13.80 13.34 13.92
N ALA A 198 -13.49 12.06 14.02
CA ALA A 198 -12.13 11.59 14.18
C ALA A 198 -11.68 10.72 13.00
N LEU A 199 -10.39 10.82 12.65
CA LEU A 199 -9.73 10.02 11.61
C LEU A 199 -8.45 9.42 12.15
N LEU A 200 -8.37 8.09 12.19
CA LEU A 200 -7.13 7.37 12.42
C LEU A 200 -6.39 7.16 11.08
N SER A 201 -5.15 7.64 11.00
CA SER A 201 -4.26 7.37 9.87
C SER A 201 -3.22 6.34 10.27
N VAL A 202 -3.20 5.21 9.56
CA VAL A 202 -2.31 4.08 9.82
C VAL A 202 -1.26 3.94 8.72
N PRO A 203 0.00 3.56 9.06
CA PRO A 203 1.14 3.73 8.16
C PRO A 203 1.32 2.60 7.16
N GLY A 204 1.83 2.96 5.98
CA GLY A 204 2.47 2.01 5.07
C GLY A 204 3.73 1.37 5.67
N ALA A 205 4.27 0.36 5.01
CA ALA A 205 5.49 -0.32 5.46
C ALA A 205 6.70 0.61 5.49
N GLY A 206 7.63 0.32 6.40
CA GLY A 206 8.89 1.05 6.59
C GLY A 206 9.00 1.73 7.94
N VAL A 207 10.21 2.06 8.32
CA VAL A 207 10.57 2.72 9.58
C VAL A 207 10.84 4.19 9.25
N ARG A 208 9.98 5.10 9.74
CA ARG A 208 10.05 6.51 9.35
C ARG A 208 9.40 7.44 10.39
N PRO A 209 9.72 8.75 10.38
CA PRO A 209 9.00 9.74 11.18
C PRO A 209 7.63 10.07 10.61
N TYR A 210 6.77 10.68 11.44
CA TYR A 210 5.44 11.17 11.05
C TYR A 210 5.24 12.61 11.53
N ARG A 211 4.45 13.39 10.77
CA ARG A 211 4.20 14.82 11.04
C ARG A 211 2.75 15.12 11.39
N GLY A 212 1.88 14.10 11.43
CA GLY A 212 0.44 14.30 11.60
C GLY A 212 -0.24 14.79 10.31
N MET A 213 -1.53 15.08 10.43
CA MET A 213 -2.39 15.45 9.30
C MET A 213 -3.03 16.82 9.52
N ALA A 214 -2.20 17.86 9.76
CA ALA A 214 -2.67 19.22 10.06
C ALA A 214 -3.60 19.79 8.97
N THR A 215 -3.38 19.46 7.68
CA THR A 215 -4.24 19.88 6.58
C THR A 215 -5.66 19.33 6.69
N ILE A 216 -5.82 18.07 7.09
CA ILE A 216 -7.13 17.46 7.31
C ILE A 216 -7.74 18.00 8.62
N ALA A 217 -6.93 18.21 9.67
CA ALA A 217 -7.40 18.76 10.92
C ALA A 217 -7.93 20.19 10.73
N ALA A 218 -7.33 21.01 9.88
CA ALA A 218 -7.81 22.35 9.51
C ALA A 218 -9.21 22.34 8.86
N ARG A 219 -9.62 21.18 8.34
CA ARG A 219 -10.96 20.96 7.78
C ARG A 219 -12.00 20.60 8.84
N GLY A 220 -11.65 20.58 10.13
CA GLY A 220 -12.57 20.26 11.22
C GLY A 220 -12.60 18.76 11.56
N VAL A 221 -11.47 18.08 11.53
CA VAL A 221 -11.33 16.66 11.87
C VAL A 221 -10.27 16.49 12.95
N ILE A 222 -10.51 15.70 13.98
CA ILE A 222 -9.44 15.24 14.87
C ILE A 222 -8.71 14.11 14.17
N THR A 223 -7.41 14.26 13.94
CA THR A 223 -6.60 13.25 13.24
C THR A 223 -5.53 12.68 14.17
N LEU A 224 -5.33 11.37 14.13
CA LEU A 224 -4.21 10.70 14.78
C LEU A 224 -3.45 9.88 13.74
N GLN A 225 -2.25 10.31 13.40
CA GLN A 225 -1.33 9.54 12.54
C GLN A 225 -0.38 8.75 13.42
N VAL A 226 -0.39 7.42 13.31
CA VAL A 226 0.38 6.53 14.19
C VAL A 226 1.60 5.93 13.54
N GLY A 227 2.62 5.61 14.35
CA GLY A 227 3.73 4.74 13.99
C GLY A 227 3.62 3.40 14.72
N ILE A 228 4.00 2.30 14.07
CA ILE A 228 3.75 0.94 14.56
C ILE A 228 4.92 0.28 15.30
N HIS A 229 6.09 0.93 15.32
CA HIS A 229 7.31 0.28 15.81
C HIS A 229 7.53 0.37 17.33
N GLY A 230 6.64 1.08 18.05
CA GLY A 230 6.76 1.26 19.50
C GLY A 230 7.90 2.21 19.90
N ILE A 231 8.29 3.09 18.99
CA ILE A 231 9.29 4.15 19.16
C ILE A 231 8.66 5.51 18.89
N PRO A 232 9.17 6.61 19.46
CA PRO A 232 8.71 7.96 19.15
C PRO A 232 8.71 8.21 17.64
N VAL A 233 7.77 9.03 17.15
CA VAL A 233 7.56 9.24 15.71
C VAL A 233 8.12 10.58 15.20
N THR A 234 8.79 11.33 16.08
CA THR A 234 9.30 12.68 15.79
C THR A 234 10.81 12.82 16.04
N MET A 235 11.54 11.70 16.05
CA MET A 235 13.00 11.70 16.15
C MET A 235 13.65 12.13 14.83
N ASP A 236 14.95 12.34 14.85
CA ASP A 236 15.74 12.62 13.65
C ASP A 236 15.58 11.50 12.61
N PRO A 237 15.43 11.81 11.30
CA PRO A 237 15.28 10.83 10.24
C PRO A 237 16.37 9.74 10.23
N SER A 238 17.62 10.08 10.55
CA SER A 238 18.75 9.15 10.57
C SER A 238 18.58 8.00 11.59
N VAL A 239 17.83 8.23 12.67
CA VAL A 239 17.50 7.19 13.66
C VAL A 239 16.62 6.12 13.03
N TYR A 240 15.63 6.53 12.24
CA TYR A 240 14.73 5.58 11.55
C TYR A 240 15.47 4.82 10.46
N ASP A 241 16.35 5.48 9.70
CA ASP A 241 17.18 4.83 8.68
C ASP A 241 18.06 3.76 9.32
N SER A 242 18.71 4.08 10.45
CA SER A 242 19.55 3.13 11.20
C SER A 242 18.74 1.96 11.76
N LEU A 243 17.54 2.20 12.29
CA LEU A 243 16.65 1.15 12.78
C LEU A 243 16.11 0.28 11.65
N GLY A 244 15.75 0.89 10.52
CA GLY A 244 15.25 0.17 9.34
C GLY A 244 16.31 -0.71 8.68
N ALA A 245 17.57 -0.26 8.64
CA ALA A 245 18.71 -1.04 8.17
C ALA A 245 19.18 -2.09 9.20
N GLY A 246 18.86 -1.92 10.48
CA GLY A 246 19.32 -2.75 11.60
C GLY A 246 18.19 -3.49 12.31
N ALA A 247 17.91 -3.11 13.55
CA ALA A 247 17.05 -3.85 14.48
C ALA A 247 15.59 -4.06 13.98
N LEU A 248 15.08 -3.24 13.07
CA LEU A 248 13.74 -3.37 12.51
C LEU A 248 13.75 -3.88 11.05
N SER A 249 14.90 -4.29 10.52
CA SER A 249 14.96 -4.93 9.20
C SER A 249 14.18 -6.24 9.23
N GLY A 250 13.26 -6.43 8.26
CA GLY A 250 12.42 -7.64 8.19
C GLY A 250 11.39 -7.77 9.32
N TYR A 251 11.01 -6.69 10.00
CA TYR A 251 10.05 -6.70 11.11
C TYR A 251 8.73 -7.42 10.79
N ASN A 252 8.34 -7.43 9.51
CA ASN A 252 7.13 -8.07 9.02
C ASN A 252 7.11 -9.60 9.18
N ALA A 253 8.25 -10.22 9.52
CA ALA A 253 8.36 -11.64 9.80
C ALA A 253 8.74 -11.94 11.29
N PHE A 254 8.88 -10.92 12.14
CA PHE A 254 9.27 -11.13 13.53
C PHE A 254 8.22 -11.94 14.31
N GLY A 255 8.62 -13.08 14.86
CA GLY A 255 7.76 -13.97 15.63
C GLY A 255 6.68 -14.68 14.81
N LEU A 256 6.83 -14.77 13.48
CA LEU A 256 5.87 -15.42 12.58
C LEU A 256 5.68 -16.91 12.86
N ASP A 257 6.56 -17.53 13.63
CA ASP A 257 6.47 -18.92 14.12
C ASP A 257 5.46 -19.11 15.25
N SER A 258 4.86 -18.02 15.78
CA SER A 258 3.92 -18.07 16.90
C SER A 258 2.86 -16.98 16.77
N ARG A 259 1.59 -17.39 16.74
CA ARG A 259 0.46 -16.43 16.67
C ARG A 259 0.44 -15.44 17.83
N ASP A 260 0.97 -15.80 19.00
CA ASP A 260 1.00 -14.93 20.18
C ASP A 260 2.18 -13.96 20.18
N ARG A 261 3.24 -14.26 19.43
CA ARG A 261 4.46 -13.46 19.35
C ARG A 261 4.63 -12.70 18.05
N TYR A 262 3.82 -12.99 17.04
CA TYR A 262 3.93 -12.35 15.75
C TYR A 262 3.81 -10.82 15.87
N TYR A 263 4.70 -10.12 15.20
CA TYR A 263 4.87 -8.68 15.28
C TYR A 263 3.56 -7.90 15.11
N PHE A 264 2.71 -8.30 14.18
CA PHE A 264 1.46 -7.62 13.89
C PHE A 264 0.40 -7.76 14.98
N ARG A 265 0.53 -8.67 15.96
CA ARG A 265 -0.42 -8.75 17.08
C ARG A 265 -0.48 -7.43 17.85
N ARG A 266 0.68 -6.90 18.27
CA ARG A 266 0.75 -5.63 18.99
C ARG A 266 0.39 -4.43 18.08
N VAL A 267 0.61 -4.54 16.77
CA VAL A 267 0.26 -3.49 15.80
C VAL A 267 -1.24 -3.37 15.65
N TYR A 268 -1.94 -4.48 15.43
CA TYR A 268 -3.39 -4.50 15.28
C TYR A 268 -4.10 -4.05 16.55
N LEU A 269 -3.65 -4.52 17.72
CA LEU A 269 -4.15 -4.05 19.00
C LEU A 269 -3.79 -2.58 19.28
N GLY A 270 -2.65 -2.11 18.79
CA GLY A 270 -2.24 -0.71 18.85
C GLY A 270 -3.17 0.22 18.07
N CYS A 271 -3.69 -0.23 16.92
CA CYS A 271 -4.71 0.54 16.17
C CYS A 271 -6.03 0.64 16.98
N VAL A 272 -6.44 -0.42 17.66
CA VAL A 272 -7.59 -0.37 18.58
C VAL A 272 -7.31 0.61 19.74
N ARG A 273 -6.09 0.58 20.31
CA ARG A 273 -5.67 1.52 21.35
C ARG A 273 -5.69 2.97 20.89
N ALA A 274 -5.30 3.23 19.65
CA ALA A 274 -5.38 4.56 19.05
C ALA A 274 -6.83 5.07 18.99
N ASN A 275 -7.78 4.19 18.69
CA ASN A 275 -9.21 4.50 18.73
C ASN A 275 -9.71 4.71 20.17
N ASP A 276 -9.21 3.96 21.18
CA ASP A 276 -9.51 4.24 22.59
C ASP A 276 -9.17 5.68 22.95
N PHE A 277 -8.00 6.14 22.52
CA PHE A 277 -7.56 7.52 22.75
C PHE A 277 -8.44 8.53 21.98
N LEU A 278 -8.66 8.34 20.68
CA LEU A 278 -9.48 9.23 19.86
C LEU A 278 -10.92 9.36 20.39
N THR A 279 -11.53 8.25 20.79
CA THR A 279 -12.92 8.25 21.28
C THR A 279 -13.06 8.76 22.72
N SER A 280 -11.96 8.87 23.47
CA SER A 280 -11.93 9.55 24.78
C SER A 280 -11.63 11.04 24.67
N HIS A 281 -11.32 11.55 23.47
CA HIS A 281 -10.94 12.94 23.27
C HIS A 281 -12.12 13.88 23.54
N PRO A 282 -11.94 14.96 24.35
CA PRO A 282 -13.05 15.83 24.77
C PRO A 282 -13.74 16.55 23.59
N LYS A 283 -13.05 16.78 22.48
CA LYS A 283 -13.62 17.39 21.28
C LYS A 283 -14.22 16.36 20.29
N TRP A 284 -14.16 15.06 20.56
CA TRP A 284 -14.77 14.08 19.66
C TRP A 284 -16.30 14.20 19.66
N ASP A 285 -16.93 14.04 18.50
CA ASP A 285 -18.38 14.20 18.32
C ASP A 285 -19.22 13.02 18.86
N GLY A 286 -18.55 11.97 19.34
CA GLY A 286 -19.21 10.78 19.95
C GLY A 286 -19.67 9.74 18.93
N THR A 287 -19.53 9.98 17.62
CA THR A 287 -20.15 9.11 16.61
C THR A 287 -19.25 8.79 15.43
N ASN A 288 -18.63 9.81 14.83
CA ASN A 288 -17.97 9.66 13.54
C ASN A 288 -16.47 9.37 13.74
N LEU A 289 -16.09 8.13 13.46
CA LEU A 289 -14.71 7.66 13.46
C LEU A 289 -14.45 6.89 12.16
N ALA A 290 -13.45 7.32 11.41
CA ALA A 290 -12.97 6.63 10.22
C ALA A 290 -11.49 6.22 10.34
N VAL A 291 -11.05 5.31 9.50
CA VAL A 291 -9.66 4.88 9.41
C VAL A 291 -9.20 4.90 7.95
N THR A 292 -7.94 5.30 7.71
CA THR A 292 -7.36 5.36 6.37
C THR A 292 -5.87 5.02 6.38
N GLY A 293 -5.39 4.46 5.27
CA GLY A 293 -3.98 4.19 5.05
C GLY A 293 -3.70 3.48 3.73
N GLY A 294 -2.44 3.48 3.32
CA GLY A 294 -2.00 2.85 2.07
C GLY A 294 -1.05 1.67 2.31
N SER A 295 -1.05 0.69 1.41
CA SER A 295 -0.18 -0.48 1.48
C SER A 295 -0.39 -1.27 2.78
N GLN A 296 0.62 -1.44 3.62
CA GLN A 296 0.43 -1.95 4.98
C GLN A 296 -0.65 -1.15 5.74
N GLY A 297 -0.73 0.17 5.53
CA GLY A 297 -1.78 1.00 6.12
C GLY A 297 -3.17 0.66 5.58
N GLY A 298 -3.29 0.29 4.32
CA GLY A 298 -4.53 -0.24 3.74
C GLY A 298 -4.98 -1.53 4.45
N ALA A 299 -4.03 -2.42 4.69
CA ALA A 299 -4.24 -3.62 5.51
C ALA A 299 -4.71 -3.27 6.93
N LEU A 300 -3.98 -2.36 7.60
CA LEU A 300 -4.31 -1.93 8.96
C LEU A 300 -5.68 -1.23 9.04
N SER A 301 -6.11 -0.54 7.97
CA SER A 301 -7.43 0.08 7.90
C SER A 301 -8.55 -0.98 7.90
N ILE A 302 -8.40 -2.04 7.09
CA ILE A 302 -9.34 -3.16 7.05
C ILE A 302 -9.38 -3.89 8.40
N VAL A 303 -8.21 -4.20 8.97
CA VAL A 303 -8.08 -4.87 10.27
C VAL A 303 -8.72 -4.04 11.38
N THR A 304 -8.46 -2.74 11.42
CA THR A 304 -9.00 -1.86 12.45
C THR A 304 -10.51 -1.78 12.37
N ALA A 305 -11.09 -1.65 11.17
CA ALA A 305 -12.53 -1.63 10.97
C ALA A 305 -13.21 -2.95 11.36
N ALA A 306 -12.51 -4.09 11.17
CA ALA A 306 -13.02 -5.40 11.56
C ALA A 306 -12.96 -5.64 13.08
N LEU A 307 -11.90 -5.15 13.75
CA LEU A 307 -11.70 -5.39 15.19
C LEU A 307 -12.45 -4.40 16.08
N ASP A 308 -12.75 -3.19 15.58
CA ASP A 308 -13.29 -2.11 16.39
C ASP A 308 -14.63 -1.58 15.83
N PRO A 309 -15.75 -1.91 16.45
CA PRO A 309 -17.08 -1.49 15.98
C PRO A 309 -17.36 0.01 16.09
N ARG A 310 -16.47 0.78 16.75
CA ARG A 310 -16.54 2.25 16.80
C ARG A 310 -16.16 2.88 15.46
N VAL A 311 -15.35 2.20 14.64
CA VAL A 311 -15.06 2.62 13.27
C VAL A 311 -16.34 2.53 12.44
N LYS A 312 -16.69 3.60 11.75
CA LYS A 312 -17.92 3.71 10.94
C LYS A 312 -17.66 3.70 9.44
N GLY A 313 -16.41 3.89 9.01
CA GLY A 313 -16.02 3.82 7.61
C GLY A 313 -14.51 3.76 7.45
N LEU A 314 -14.07 3.28 6.28
CA LEU A 314 -12.64 3.20 5.97
C LEU A 314 -12.33 3.58 4.53
N ALA A 315 -11.08 4.06 4.32
CA ALA A 315 -10.50 4.16 3.00
C ALA A 315 -9.15 3.43 2.98
N ALA A 316 -9.04 2.43 2.12
CA ALA A 316 -7.84 1.59 2.02
C ALA A 316 -7.22 1.70 0.62
N TYR A 317 -5.98 2.18 0.56
CA TYR A 317 -5.24 2.26 -0.69
C TYR A 317 -4.37 1.00 -0.85
N TYR A 318 -4.47 0.31 -1.98
CA TYR A 318 -3.68 -0.87 -2.38
C TYR A 318 -3.24 -1.75 -1.18
N PRO A 319 -4.19 -2.37 -0.45
CA PRO A 319 -3.92 -3.05 0.82
C PRO A 319 -2.94 -4.21 0.68
N ALA A 320 -1.95 -4.25 1.58
CA ALA A 320 -0.99 -5.34 1.74
C ALA A 320 -1.52 -6.48 2.63
N LEU A 321 -0.70 -7.48 2.94
CA LEU A 321 -0.98 -8.58 3.87
C LEU A 321 -2.25 -9.39 3.55
N ALA A 322 -2.69 -9.38 2.29
CA ALA A 322 -3.88 -10.06 1.84
C ALA A 322 -3.53 -11.32 1.05
N ASP A 323 -4.18 -12.42 1.38
CA ASP A 323 -4.03 -13.72 0.70
C ASP A 323 -2.57 -14.15 0.54
N VAL A 324 -1.78 -13.96 1.60
CA VAL A 324 -0.33 -14.24 1.57
C VAL A 324 -0.02 -15.71 1.23
N THR A 325 -0.98 -16.60 1.40
CA THR A 325 -0.88 -18.03 1.06
C THR A 325 -1.07 -18.32 -0.43
N GLY A 326 -1.38 -17.32 -1.26
CA GLY A 326 -1.52 -17.48 -2.72
C GLY A 326 -0.35 -18.22 -3.36
N TYR A 327 0.90 -17.90 -2.95
CA TYR A 327 2.11 -18.56 -3.46
C TYR A 327 2.22 -20.06 -3.12
N LEU A 328 1.49 -20.54 -2.14
CA LEU A 328 1.37 -21.97 -1.83
C LEU A 328 0.35 -22.68 -2.72
N GLN A 329 -0.45 -21.91 -3.46
CA GLN A 329 -1.50 -22.37 -4.37
C GLN A 329 -1.24 -21.91 -5.81
N ASN A 330 0.04 -21.74 -6.19
CA ASN A 330 0.49 -21.38 -7.53
C ASN A 330 -0.11 -20.07 -8.10
N ARG A 331 -0.41 -19.09 -7.26
CA ARG A 331 -0.85 -17.76 -7.67
C ARG A 331 -0.22 -16.67 -6.81
N ALA A 332 -0.36 -15.42 -7.23
CA ALA A 332 0.17 -14.28 -6.48
C ALA A 332 -0.45 -14.17 -5.09
N GLY A 333 0.38 -13.91 -4.08
CA GLY A 333 0.01 -13.52 -2.73
C GLY A 333 0.44 -12.09 -2.45
N GLY A 334 -0.16 -11.44 -1.45
CA GLY A 334 0.14 -10.06 -1.09
C GLY A 334 1.52 -9.85 -0.48
N TRP A 335 1.95 -8.57 -0.45
CA TRP A 335 3.12 -8.16 0.33
C TRP A 335 3.01 -8.67 1.78
N PRO A 336 4.09 -9.15 2.41
CA PRO A 336 5.50 -9.08 2.02
C PRO A 336 6.00 -10.27 1.21
N HIS A 337 5.15 -11.00 0.50
CA HIS A 337 5.50 -12.17 -0.32
C HIS A 337 6.17 -13.30 0.46
N MET A 338 5.88 -13.42 1.76
CA MET A 338 6.60 -14.25 2.71
C MET A 338 6.63 -15.75 2.36
N PHE A 339 5.71 -16.21 1.52
CA PHE A 339 5.66 -17.61 1.06
C PHE A 339 6.10 -17.78 -0.41
N ARG A 340 6.63 -16.72 -1.05
CA ARG A 340 7.16 -16.82 -2.41
C ARG A 340 8.49 -17.56 -2.41
N ALA A 341 8.65 -18.56 -3.28
CA ALA A 341 9.81 -19.43 -3.29
C ALA A 341 11.13 -18.70 -3.67
N THR A 342 11.02 -17.64 -4.46
CA THR A 342 12.17 -16.90 -5.01
C THR A 342 12.65 -15.73 -4.15
N GLU A 343 11.84 -15.26 -3.21
CA GLU A 343 12.12 -14.03 -2.45
C GLU A 343 12.18 -14.26 -0.92
N GLY A 344 11.69 -15.38 -0.45
CA GLY A 344 11.74 -15.72 0.97
C GLY A 344 12.64 -16.93 1.21
N PRO A 345 13.33 -17.00 2.36
CA PRO A 345 13.95 -18.25 2.75
C PRO A 345 12.88 -19.34 2.82
N LEU A 346 13.17 -20.52 2.35
CA LEU A 346 12.30 -21.71 2.49
C LEU A 346 11.80 -21.90 3.93
N ALA A 347 12.52 -21.36 4.90
CA ALA A 347 12.16 -21.30 6.31
C ALA A 347 10.82 -20.57 6.58
N HIS A 348 10.29 -19.72 5.68
CA HIS A 348 8.97 -19.13 5.86
C HIS A 348 7.83 -20.09 5.54
N ARG A 349 8.08 -21.22 4.88
CA ARG A 349 7.06 -22.23 4.53
C ARG A 349 6.87 -23.32 5.59
N SER A 350 7.34 -23.12 6.84
CA SER A 350 7.05 -24.04 7.93
C SER A 350 5.56 -24.02 8.29
N THR A 351 5.04 -25.14 8.80
CA THR A 351 3.64 -25.28 9.19
C THR A 351 3.21 -24.21 10.19
N GLU A 352 4.07 -23.91 11.19
CA GLU A 352 3.80 -22.94 12.26
C GLU A 352 3.61 -21.53 11.68
N LYS A 353 4.43 -21.14 10.69
CA LYS A 353 4.34 -19.82 10.04
C LYS A 353 3.12 -19.71 9.15
N ILE A 354 2.78 -20.76 8.43
CA ILE A 354 1.56 -20.82 7.61
C ILE A 354 0.33 -20.72 8.50
N GLU A 355 0.26 -21.51 9.58
CA GLU A 355 -0.84 -21.47 10.56
C GLU A 355 -0.93 -20.10 11.25
N THR A 356 0.20 -19.53 11.66
CA THR A 356 0.20 -18.16 12.22
C THR A 356 -0.38 -17.14 11.25
N SER A 357 -0.03 -17.22 9.95
CA SER A 357 -0.52 -16.28 8.95
C SER A 357 -2.04 -16.22 8.86
N ARG A 358 -2.74 -17.30 9.15
CA ARG A 358 -4.22 -17.37 9.14
C ARG A 358 -4.89 -16.42 10.14
N TYR A 359 -4.21 -16.13 11.25
CA TYR A 359 -4.73 -15.19 12.25
C TYR A 359 -4.51 -13.72 11.87
N TYR A 360 -3.65 -13.42 10.88
CA TYR A 360 -3.19 -12.07 10.58
C TYR A 360 -3.45 -11.62 9.15
N ASP A 361 -3.81 -12.56 8.27
CA ASP A 361 -4.13 -12.23 6.88
C ASP A 361 -5.36 -11.35 6.78
N VAL A 362 -5.25 -10.29 6.01
CA VAL A 362 -6.29 -9.28 5.83
C VAL A 362 -7.59 -9.85 5.27
N VAL A 363 -7.52 -10.93 4.48
CA VAL A 363 -8.73 -11.62 3.96
C VAL A 363 -9.67 -12.02 5.09
N ASN A 364 -9.12 -12.54 6.20
CA ASN A 364 -9.95 -13.01 7.32
C ASN A 364 -10.61 -11.85 8.08
N PHE A 365 -9.97 -10.69 8.14
CA PHE A 365 -10.59 -9.46 8.66
C PHE A 365 -11.61 -8.88 7.67
N ALA A 366 -11.30 -8.90 6.38
CA ALA A 366 -12.18 -8.40 5.32
C ALA A 366 -13.57 -9.05 5.36
N ARG A 367 -13.65 -10.35 5.67
CA ARG A 367 -14.92 -11.07 5.88
C ARG A 367 -15.81 -10.47 6.99
N ARG A 368 -15.25 -9.62 7.86
CA ARG A 368 -15.91 -9.01 9.04
C ARG A 368 -16.16 -7.52 8.90
N VAL A 369 -15.73 -6.91 7.79
CA VAL A 369 -15.93 -5.48 7.53
C VAL A 369 -17.36 -5.25 7.03
N THR A 370 -18.22 -4.75 7.91
CA THR A 370 -19.62 -4.43 7.58
C THR A 370 -19.86 -2.94 7.33
N VAL A 371 -18.91 -2.08 7.67
CA VAL A 371 -18.99 -0.63 7.46
C VAL A 371 -18.69 -0.26 6.01
N PRO A 372 -19.19 0.90 5.52
CA PRO A 372 -18.88 1.35 4.17
C PRO A 372 -17.39 1.64 4.01
N GLY A 373 -16.86 1.28 2.84
CA GLY A 373 -15.46 1.49 2.53
C GLY A 373 -15.18 1.84 1.07
N LEU A 374 -14.11 2.60 0.87
CA LEU A 374 -13.56 2.94 -0.44
C LEU A 374 -12.16 2.34 -0.56
N TYR A 375 -11.89 1.72 -1.71
CA TYR A 375 -10.67 0.93 -1.91
C TYR A 375 -10.02 1.31 -3.24
N THR A 376 -8.71 1.59 -3.25
CA THR A 376 -8.01 1.96 -4.49
C THR A 376 -6.91 0.96 -4.82
N TRP A 377 -6.71 0.66 -6.09
CA TRP A 377 -5.53 -0.05 -6.60
C TRP A 377 -5.40 0.09 -8.11
N GLY A 378 -4.27 -0.37 -8.62
CA GLY A 378 -4.02 -0.55 -10.04
C GLY A 378 -3.73 -2.01 -10.39
N PHE A 379 -3.83 -2.36 -11.68
CA PHE A 379 -3.60 -3.74 -12.12
C PHE A 379 -2.11 -4.06 -12.31
N ASN A 380 -1.27 -3.03 -12.43
CA ASN A 380 0.17 -3.18 -12.60
C ASN A 380 0.96 -3.18 -11.29
N ASP A 381 0.29 -3.27 -10.15
CA ASP A 381 0.96 -3.34 -8.86
C ASP A 381 1.73 -4.67 -8.70
N GLU A 382 3.04 -4.57 -8.46
CA GLU A 382 3.93 -5.71 -8.23
C GLU A 382 4.26 -5.89 -6.73
N THR A 383 3.90 -4.93 -5.89
CA THR A 383 4.05 -4.99 -4.43
C THR A 383 2.83 -5.60 -3.78
N CYS A 384 1.65 -5.06 -4.09
CA CYS A 384 0.37 -5.62 -3.68
C CYS A 384 -0.40 -6.03 -4.93
N PRO A 385 -0.16 -7.24 -5.45
CA PRO A 385 -0.71 -7.65 -6.74
C PRO A 385 -2.24 -7.68 -6.72
N PRO A 386 -2.92 -7.33 -7.83
CA PRO A 386 -4.39 -7.28 -7.90
C PRO A 386 -5.07 -8.59 -7.50
N THR A 387 -4.47 -9.77 -7.75
CA THR A 387 -4.98 -11.05 -7.23
C THR A 387 -5.19 -11.00 -5.71
N SER A 388 -4.20 -10.50 -4.95
CA SER A 388 -4.31 -10.44 -3.49
C SER A 388 -5.33 -9.40 -3.02
N MET A 389 -5.43 -8.28 -3.74
CA MET A 389 -6.39 -7.22 -3.41
C MET A 389 -7.83 -7.66 -3.69
N TYR A 390 -8.09 -8.30 -4.82
CA TYR A 390 -9.41 -8.87 -5.12
C TYR A 390 -9.77 -9.99 -4.15
N SER A 391 -8.80 -10.82 -3.71
CA SER A 391 -9.02 -11.84 -2.68
C SER A 391 -9.61 -11.26 -1.39
N ALA A 392 -9.11 -10.10 -0.94
CA ALA A 392 -9.66 -9.41 0.22
C ALA A 392 -10.94 -8.65 -0.11
N TYR A 393 -10.95 -7.89 -1.20
CA TYR A 393 -12.08 -7.05 -1.60
C TYR A 393 -13.37 -7.86 -1.82
N ASN A 394 -13.29 -8.98 -2.54
CA ASN A 394 -14.46 -9.77 -2.90
C ASN A 394 -15.22 -10.31 -1.69
N VAL A 395 -14.54 -10.60 -0.58
CA VAL A 395 -15.14 -11.18 0.63
C VAL A 395 -15.69 -10.15 1.62
N ILE A 396 -15.52 -8.84 1.37
CA ILE A 396 -16.07 -7.78 2.22
C ILE A 396 -17.61 -7.77 2.09
N PRO A 397 -18.37 -7.98 3.18
CA PRO A 397 -19.84 -7.95 3.13
C PRO A 397 -20.43 -6.54 3.14
N GLY A 398 -19.70 -5.57 3.67
CA GLY A 398 -20.14 -4.18 3.77
C GLY A 398 -20.24 -3.48 2.40
N ARG A 399 -20.91 -2.33 2.37
CA ARG A 399 -20.96 -1.50 1.17
C ARG A 399 -19.55 -1.04 0.80
N LYS A 400 -19.10 -1.41 -0.38
CA LYS A 400 -17.73 -1.18 -0.85
C LYS A 400 -17.73 -0.59 -2.25
N LYS A 401 -16.76 0.31 -2.52
CA LYS A 401 -16.55 0.91 -3.84
C LYS A 401 -15.08 0.82 -4.20
N PRO A 402 -14.74 0.23 -5.37
CA PRO A 402 -13.36 0.29 -5.87
C PRO A 402 -13.15 1.60 -6.65
N VAL A 403 -11.95 2.16 -6.55
CA VAL A 403 -11.47 3.29 -7.37
C VAL A 403 -10.19 2.83 -8.06
N LEU A 404 -10.35 2.33 -9.28
CA LEU A 404 -9.27 1.68 -10.03
C LEU A 404 -8.54 2.69 -10.92
N ALA A 405 -7.22 2.59 -10.97
CA ALA A 405 -6.38 3.22 -11.98
C ALA A 405 -5.55 2.10 -12.63
N LEU A 406 -6.07 1.50 -13.71
CA LEU A 406 -5.61 0.21 -14.26
C LEU A 406 -4.09 0.18 -14.54
N GLU A 407 -3.54 1.29 -15.08
CA GLU A 407 -2.14 1.40 -15.46
C GLU A 407 -1.18 1.58 -14.26
N THR A 408 -1.70 1.88 -13.06
CA THR A 408 -0.82 2.18 -11.92
C THR A 408 -0.22 0.91 -11.31
N GLY A 409 1.00 1.06 -10.81
CA GLY A 409 1.65 0.13 -9.92
C GLY A 409 1.29 0.42 -8.46
N HIS A 410 2.28 0.33 -7.55
CA HIS A 410 2.10 0.56 -6.11
C HIS A 410 2.07 2.05 -5.77
N ASN A 411 1.13 2.78 -6.36
CA ASN A 411 0.93 4.22 -6.15
C ASN A 411 -0.51 4.62 -6.50
N ASN A 412 -0.91 5.83 -6.09
CA ASN A 412 -2.16 6.46 -6.52
C ASN A 412 -1.88 7.56 -7.53
N ILE A 413 -2.84 7.79 -8.42
CA ILE A 413 -2.91 9.01 -9.22
C ILE A 413 -3.67 10.10 -8.45
N PRO A 414 -3.49 11.39 -8.80
CA PRO A 414 -4.17 12.50 -8.12
C PRO A 414 -5.69 12.34 -8.05
N GLU A 415 -6.31 11.79 -9.09
CA GLU A 415 -7.75 11.56 -9.18
C GLU A 415 -8.25 10.56 -8.12
N GLN A 416 -7.50 9.48 -7.88
CA GLN A 416 -7.82 8.51 -6.82
C GLN A 416 -7.71 9.17 -5.43
N VAL A 417 -6.67 9.97 -5.21
CA VAL A 417 -6.49 10.68 -3.93
C VAL A 417 -7.63 11.66 -3.70
N ALA A 418 -7.97 12.46 -4.72
CA ALA A 418 -9.06 13.44 -4.64
C ALA A 418 -10.42 12.78 -4.37
N GLU A 419 -10.70 11.63 -5.00
CA GLU A 419 -11.95 10.89 -4.77
C GLU A 419 -12.03 10.32 -3.35
N VAL A 420 -10.93 9.76 -2.84
CA VAL A 420 -10.86 9.25 -1.46
C VAL A 420 -11.02 10.38 -0.46
N ASP A 421 -10.33 11.50 -0.63
CA ASP A 421 -10.40 12.65 0.27
C ASP A 421 -11.83 13.22 0.29
N ALA A 422 -12.45 13.39 -0.88
CA ALA A 422 -13.83 13.84 -0.99
C ALA A 422 -14.80 12.88 -0.27
N TRP A 423 -14.63 11.57 -0.50
CA TRP A 423 -15.45 10.56 0.15
C TRP A 423 -15.27 10.56 1.68
N LEU A 424 -14.02 10.62 2.19
CA LEU A 424 -13.74 10.68 3.62
C LEU A 424 -14.36 11.91 4.28
N LEU A 425 -14.19 13.09 3.69
CA LEU A 425 -14.74 14.33 4.23
C LEU A 425 -16.27 14.32 4.22
N GLN A 426 -16.88 13.85 3.14
CA GLN A 426 -18.33 13.66 3.06
C GLN A 426 -18.82 12.65 4.11
N PHE A 427 -18.14 11.52 4.25
CA PHE A 427 -18.45 10.49 5.23
C PHE A 427 -18.39 11.02 6.67
N LEU A 428 -17.35 11.79 6.99
CA LEU A 428 -17.15 12.45 8.27
C LEU A 428 -18.05 13.68 8.47
N LYS A 429 -18.91 14.01 7.49
CA LYS A 429 -19.83 15.16 7.50
C LYS A 429 -19.12 16.51 7.66
N VAL A 430 -17.93 16.62 7.13
CA VAL A 430 -17.16 17.87 7.08
C VAL A 430 -17.59 18.66 5.86
N GLY A 431 -17.97 19.93 6.07
CA GLY A 431 -18.38 20.83 4.99
C GLY A 431 -17.23 21.11 4.00
N PRO A 432 -17.56 21.64 2.81
CA PRO A 432 -16.54 22.13 1.88
C PRO A 432 -15.64 23.17 2.57
N ALA A 433 -14.38 23.27 2.12
CA ALA A 433 -13.50 24.35 2.60
C ALA A 433 -14.10 25.70 2.21
N ASN A 434 -14.30 26.59 3.18
CA ASN A 434 -14.62 27.98 2.93
C ASN A 434 -13.43 28.68 2.31
#